data_6715d38d5e93b755d5c60750fbf16ec4
#
_entry.id   6715d38d5e93b755d5c60750fbf16ec4
#
_cell.length_a   1.000
_cell.length_b   1.000
_cell.length_c   1.000
_cell.angle_alpha   90.00
_cell.angle_beta   90.00
_cell.angle_gamma   90.00
#
_symmetry.space_group_name_H-M   'P 1'
#
loop_
_entity.id
_entity.type
_entity.pdbx_description
1 polymer ?
#
loop_
_entity_poly.entity_id
_entity_poly.type
_entity_poly.pdbx_seq_one_letter_code
_entity_poly.pdbx_strand_id
1 'polypeptide(L)'
;MSKTVYIGMTADIMHPGLIRIINEATKYGDVIIGLLTDKAIAEHKRLPYLTYEQRKEVVQNIKGVCKVVPQEEWSYVENLKRIKPDYIIHGDDWKTGPLREERVRVFEAVSYTHLRAHETDQ
;
A
#
# COMPACT_ATOMS: atom_id res chain seq x y z
N MET A 1 3.84 17.71 14.60
CA MET A 1 3.89 16.27 14.39
C MET A 1 3.76 15.94 12.92
N SER A 2 4.52 14.96 12.49
CA SER A 2 4.48 14.57 11.08
C SER A 2 3.18 13.89 10.71
N LYS A 3 2.72 14.14 9.49
CA LYS A 3 1.60 13.39 8.95
C LYS A 3 2.10 12.04 8.45
N THR A 4 1.19 11.11 8.28
CA THR A 4 1.52 9.75 7.82
C THR A 4 0.77 9.42 6.54
N VAL A 5 1.41 8.63 5.69
CA VAL A 5 0.85 8.19 4.40
C VAL A 5 0.91 6.67 4.36
N TYR A 6 -0.21 6.03 4.07
CA TYR A 6 -0.28 4.57 3.98
C TYR A 6 -0.35 4.13 2.53
N ILE A 7 0.46 3.14 2.17
CA ILE A 7 0.43 2.50 0.86
C ILE A 7 0.38 1.00 1.05
N GLY A 8 -0.66 0.35 0.55
CA GLY A 8 -0.72 -1.12 0.55
C GLY A 8 -0.09 -1.65 -0.72
N MET A 9 0.75 -2.66 -0.61
CA MET A 9 1.40 -3.23 -1.79
C MET A 9 1.82 -4.67 -1.59
N THR A 10 1.94 -5.40 -2.70
CA THR A 10 2.48 -6.77 -2.68
C THR A 10 4.00 -6.75 -2.72
N ALA A 11 4.58 -5.84 -3.47
CA ALA A 11 6.03 -5.72 -3.67
C ALA A 11 6.67 -7.04 -4.12
N ASP A 12 5.92 -7.83 -4.91
CA ASP A 12 6.43 -9.12 -5.40
C ASP A 12 7.52 -8.89 -6.45
N ILE A 13 7.29 -7.95 -7.35
CA ILE A 13 8.26 -7.57 -8.36
C ILE A 13 8.48 -6.07 -8.22
N MET A 14 9.70 -5.70 -7.84
CA MET A 14 10.03 -4.28 -7.70
C MET A 14 10.32 -3.69 -9.07
N HIS A 15 9.78 -2.51 -9.31
CA HIS A 15 10.01 -1.81 -10.55
C HIS A 15 9.93 -0.30 -10.30
N PRO A 16 10.37 0.51 -11.27
CA PRO A 16 10.43 1.97 -11.06
C PRO A 16 9.11 2.61 -10.64
N GLY A 17 7.99 2.05 -11.07
CA GLY A 17 6.69 2.59 -10.69
C GLY A 17 6.46 2.58 -9.19
N LEU A 18 6.87 1.51 -8.50
CA LEU A 18 6.74 1.45 -7.06
C LEU A 18 7.62 2.48 -6.37
N ILE A 19 8.85 2.66 -6.88
CA ILE A 19 9.76 3.66 -6.33
C ILE A 19 9.16 5.05 -6.48
N ARG A 20 8.56 5.34 -7.65
CA ARG A 20 7.94 6.64 -7.89
C ARG A 20 6.77 6.92 -6.96
N ILE A 21 5.95 5.89 -6.70
CA ILE A 21 4.84 6.01 -5.78
C ILE A 21 5.35 6.37 -4.38
N ILE A 22 6.38 5.67 -3.93
CA ILE A 22 6.96 5.92 -2.62
C ILE A 22 7.56 7.32 -2.56
N ASN A 23 8.28 7.72 -3.60
CA ASN A 23 8.85 9.08 -3.65
C ASN A 23 7.76 10.14 -3.61
N GLU A 24 6.68 9.93 -4.34
CA GLU A 24 5.57 10.86 -4.32
C GLU A 24 4.95 10.94 -2.93
N ALA A 25 4.81 9.81 -2.26
CA ALA A 25 4.22 9.76 -0.93
C ALA A 25 5.01 10.56 0.09
N THR A 26 6.33 10.62 -0.04
CA THR A 26 7.16 11.36 0.92
C THR A 26 6.82 12.84 0.96
N LYS A 27 6.20 13.36 -0.08
CA LYS A 27 5.80 14.77 -0.11
C LYS A 27 4.64 15.07 0.83
N TYR A 28 3.92 14.04 1.27
CA TYR A 28 2.75 14.20 2.11
C TYR A 28 2.98 13.81 3.57
N GLY A 29 4.02 13.05 3.86
CA GLY A 29 4.31 12.67 5.22
C GLY A 29 5.19 11.43 5.30
N ASP A 30 5.23 10.84 6.48
CA ASP A 30 6.01 9.63 6.73
C ASP A 30 5.32 8.44 6.08
N VAL A 31 6.05 7.70 5.25
CA VAL A 31 5.49 6.62 4.46
C VAL A 31 5.46 5.33 5.25
N ILE A 32 4.26 4.77 5.39
CA ILE A 32 4.04 3.47 6.03
C ILE A 32 3.57 2.52 4.94
N ILE A 33 4.31 1.44 4.75
CA ILE A 33 3.95 0.44 3.75
C ILE A 33 3.20 -0.70 4.42
N GLY A 34 1.97 -0.96 3.98
CA GLY A 34 1.23 -2.15 4.35
C GLY A 34 1.61 -3.25 3.38
N LEU A 35 2.51 -4.13 3.80
CA LEU A 35 3.02 -5.17 2.92
C LEU A 35 2.16 -6.42 3.05
N LEU A 36 1.53 -6.83 1.95
CA LEU A 36 0.63 -7.97 1.98
C LEU A 36 1.39 -9.25 2.31
N THR A 37 0.82 -10.03 3.22
CA THR A 37 1.38 -11.33 3.57
C THR A 37 1.14 -12.31 2.42
N ASP A 38 1.88 -13.43 2.43
CA ASP A 38 1.69 -14.46 1.43
C ASP A 38 0.24 -14.93 1.40
N LYS A 39 -0.38 -15.08 2.56
CA LYS A 39 -1.77 -15.49 2.66
C LYS A 39 -2.71 -14.47 2.01
N ALA A 40 -2.48 -13.19 2.28
CA ALA A 40 -3.33 -12.13 1.71
C ALA A 40 -3.24 -12.12 0.18
N ILE A 41 -2.04 -12.30 -0.36
CA ILE A 41 -1.85 -12.33 -1.81
C ILE A 41 -2.55 -13.55 -2.41
N ALA A 42 -2.45 -14.70 -1.74
CA ALA A 42 -3.00 -15.95 -2.25
C ALA A 42 -4.53 -15.92 -2.37
N GLU A 43 -5.18 -14.99 -1.68
CA GLU A 43 -6.64 -14.86 -1.79
C GLU A 43 -7.09 -14.43 -3.18
N HIS A 44 -6.23 -13.72 -3.91
CA HIS A 44 -6.62 -13.14 -5.21
C HIS A 44 -5.60 -13.32 -6.32
N LYS A 45 -4.41 -13.78 -5.99
CA LYS A 45 -3.33 -13.94 -6.96
C LYS A 45 -2.55 -15.21 -6.66
N ARG A 46 -1.62 -15.55 -7.56
CA ARG A 46 -0.67 -16.62 -7.28
C ARG A 46 0.23 -16.23 -6.11
N LEU A 47 0.84 -17.22 -5.50
CA LEU A 47 1.81 -16.94 -4.45
C LEU A 47 2.97 -16.10 -5.02
N PRO A 48 3.51 -15.20 -4.22
CA PRO A 48 4.61 -14.35 -4.70
C PRO A 48 5.89 -15.15 -4.89
N TYR A 49 6.80 -14.63 -5.72
CA TYR A 49 8.11 -15.25 -5.94
C TYR A 49 8.98 -15.15 -4.70
N LEU A 50 8.86 -14.05 -3.95
CA LEU A 50 9.63 -13.84 -2.73
C LEU A 50 8.70 -14.00 -1.52
N THR A 51 9.24 -14.54 -0.44
CA THR A 51 8.48 -14.67 0.80
C THR A 51 8.21 -13.28 1.39
N TYR A 52 7.30 -13.22 2.34
CA TYR A 52 7.03 -11.97 3.04
C TYR A 52 8.32 -11.38 3.62
N GLU A 53 9.13 -12.19 4.29
CA GLU A 53 10.34 -11.66 4.91
C GLU A 53 11.33 -11.11 3.88
N GLN A 54 11.45 -11.78 2.74
CA GLN A 54 12.31 -11.29 1.67
C GLN A 54 11.79 -9.99 1.08
N ARG A 55 10.49 -9.90 0.86
CA ARG A 55 9.88 -8.69 0.33
C ARG A 55 10.02 -7.54 1.32
N LYS A 56 9.86 -7.82 2.61
CA LYS A 56 10.00 -6.82 3.65
C LYS A 56 11.44 -6.27 3.69
N GLU A 57 12.41 -7.15 3.55
CA GLU A 57 13.81 -6.73 3.55
C GLU A 57 14.09 -5.74 2.42
N VAL A 58 13.54 -6.01 1.25
CA VAL A 58 13.72 -5.10 0.12
C VAL A 58 13.01 -3.77 0.37
N VAL A 59 11.73 -3.83 0.77
CA VAL A 59 10.91 -2.62 0.91
C VAL A 59 11.43 -1.71 2.01
N GLN A 60 11.82 -2.27 3.14
CA GLN A 60 12.25 -1.43 4.26
C GLN A 60 13.56 -0.71 3.98
N ASN A 61 14.28 -1.14 2.95
CA ASN A 61 15.54 -0.50 2.55
C ASN A 61 15.36 0.49 1.39
N ILE A 62 14.14 0.72 0.96
CA ILE A 62 13.87 1.74 -0.05
C ILE A 62 13.90 3.11 0.60
N LYS A 63 14.64 4.02 -0.03
CA LYS A 63 14.73 5.38 0.48
C LYS A 63 13.33 6.00 0.56
N GLY A 64 13.02 6.58 1.69
CA GLY A 64 11.73 7.24 1.89
C GLY A 64 10.72 6.40 2.67
N VAL A 65 10.94 5.09 2.79
CA VAL A 65 10.05 4.24 3.58
C VAL A 65 10.37 4.43 5.05
N CYS A 66 9.37 4.83 5.82
CA CYS A 66 9.52 5.03 7.25
C CYS A 66 9.30 3.75 8.03
N LYS A 67 8.28 2.97 7.63
CA LYS A 67 7.89 1.79 8.38
C LYS A 67 7.19 0.79 7.46
N VAL A 68 7.39 -0.50 7.72
CA VAL A 68 6.70 -1.58 7.00
C VAL A 68 5.89 -2.37 8.03
N VAL A 69 4.61 -2.54 7.77
CA VAL A 69 3.72 -3.33 8.64
C VAL A 69 3.06 -4.41 7.80
N PRO A 70 2.72 -5.56 8.39
CA PRO A 70 2.03 -6.60 7.64
C PRO A 70 0.59 -6.20 7.36
N GLN A 71 0.12 -6.50 6.16
CA GLN A 71 -1.28 -6.39 5.81
C GLN A 71 -1.76 -7.81 5.56
N GLU A 72 -2.55 -8.34 6.49
CA GLU A 72 -2.88 -9.76 6.50
C GLU A 72 -4.12 -10.09 5.69
N GLU A 73 -4.76 -9.09 5.10
CA GLU A 73 -5.90 -9.27 4.23
C GLU A 73 -5.71 -8.44 2.98
N TRP A 74 -6.37 -8.84 1.89
CA TRP A 74 -6.34 -8.06 0.66
C TRP A 74 -6.87 -6.65 0.91
N SER A 75 -7.91 -6.53 1.72
CA SER A 75 -8.44 -5.24 2.14
C SER A 75 -7.55 -4.63 3.22
N TYR A 76 -7.39 -3.32 3.19
CA TYR A 76 -6.58 -2.65 4.22
C TYR A 76 -7.44 -1.98 5.30
N VAL A 77 -8.69 -2.41 5.44
CA VAL A 77 -9.60 -1.85 6.45
C VAL A 77 -9.00 -1.92 7.84
N GLU A 78 -8.54 -3.12 8.23
CA GLU A 78 -8.04 -3.32 9.59
C GLU A 78 -6.80 -2.47 9.86
N ASN A 79 -5.90 -2.39 8.89
CA ASN A 79 -4.70 -1.58 9.07
C ASN A 79 -5.04 -0.09 9.16
N LEU A 80 -6.00 0.37 8.39
CA LEU A 80 -6.43 1.77 8.46
C LEU A 80 -7.05 2.10 9.81
N LYS A 81 -7.83 1.19 10.35
CA LYS A 81 -8.44 1.39 11.68
C LYS A 81 -7.39 1.46 12.77
N ARG A 82 -6.34 0.66 12.65
CA ARG A 82 -5.30 0.58 13.67
C ARG A 82 -4.30 1.73 13.55
N ILE A 83 -3.88 2.03 12.33
CA ILE A 83 -2.82 3.01 12.09
C ILE A 83 -3.35 4.44 12.02
N LYS A 84 -4.53 4.60 11.44
CA LYS A 84 -5.18 5.91 11.26
C LYS A 84 -4.26 6.90 10.55
N PRO A 85 -3.81 6.57 9.32
CA PRO A 85 -2.95 7.48 8.59
C PRO A 85 -3.70 8.73 8.15
N ASP A 86 -2.95 9.80 7.86
CA ASP A 86 -3.56 11.03 7.37
C ASP A 86 -3.93 10.92 5.90
N TYR A 87 -3.17 10.16 5.12
CA TYR A 87 -3.40 10.00 3.69
C TYR A 87 -3.28 8.53 3.30
N ILE A 88 -3.96 8.19 2.21
CA ILE A 88 -3.88 6.86 1.61
C ILE A 88 -3.54 7.07 0.14
N ILE A 89 -2.50 6.39 -0.34
CA ILE A 89 -2.14 6.42 -1.76
C ILE A 89 -2.46 5.07 -2.38
N HIS A 90 -3.06 5.10 -3.55
CA HIS A 90 -3.38 3.88 -4.31
C HIS A 90 -3.17 4.16 -5.79
N GLY A 91 -2.95 3.07 -6.55
CA GLY A 91 -2.83 3.18 -7.99
C GLY A 91 -4.19 3.36 -8.65
N ASP A 92 -4.16 3.57 -9.95
CA ASP A 92 -5.41 3.79 -10.69
C ASP A 92 -6.30 2.56 -10.77
N ASP A 93 -5.74 1.38 -10.55
CA ASP A 93 -6.50 0.13 -10.63
C ASP A 93 -7.52 -0.04 -9.49
N TRP A 94 -7.48 0.82 -8.49
CA TRP A 94 -8.41 0.70 -7.38
C TRP A 94 -9.87 0.83 -7.82
N LYS A 95 -10.11 1.49 -8.94
CA LYS A 95 -11.46 1.67 -9.47
C LYS A 95 -11.93 0.50 -10.33
N THR A 96 -11.01 -0.25 -10.89
CA THR A 96 -11.33 -1.32 -11.85
C THR A 96 -10.80 -2.68 -11.46
N GLY A 97 -9.96 -2.75 -10.44
CA GLY A 97 -9.39 -4.01 -9.99
C GLY A 97 -10.33 -4.81 -9.12
N PRO A 98 -9.90 -5.98 -8.71
CA PRO A 98 -10.68 -6.80 -7.79
C PRO A 98 -11.01 -6.02 -6.52
N LEU A 99 -12.17 -6.27 -5.94
CA LEU A 99 -12.60 -5.64 -4.69
C LEU A 99 -12.80 -4.13 -4.81
N ARG A 100 -13.08 -3.65 -6.04
CA ARG A 100 -13.30 -2.23 -6.24
C ARG A 100 -14.35 -1.66 -5.27
N GLU A 101 -15.48 -2.34 -5.17
CA GLU A 101 -16.57 -1.87 -4.31
C GLU A 101 -16.17 -1.85 -2.84
N GLU A 102 -15.44 -2.86 -2.43
CA GLU A 102 -14.96 -2.92 -1.04
C GLU A 102 -14.01 -1.77 -0.75
N ARG A 103 -13.10 -1.47 -1.66
CA ARG A 103 -12.16 -0.36 -1.48
C ARG A 103 -12.88 0.97 -1.37
N VAL A 104 -13.88 1.18 -2.21
CA VAL A 104 -14.66 2.41 -2.16
C VAL A 104 -15.36 2.54 -0.82
N ARG A 105 -15.97 1.46 -0.34
CA ARG A 105 -16.63 1.48 0.97
C ARG A 105 -15.65 1.78 2.11
N VAL A 106 -14.44 1.24 2.02
CA VAL A 106 -13.42 1.49 3.04
C VAL A 106 -13.11 2.98 3.10
N PHE A 107 -12.86 3.57 1.95
CA PHE A 107 -12.52 4.99 1.90
C PHE A 107 -13.65 5.86 2.43
N GLU A 108 -14.88 5.54 2.08
CA GLU A 108 -16.03 6.28 2.56
C GLU A 108 -16.21 6.12 4.07
N ALA A 109 -16.05 4.90 4.56
CA ALA A 109 -16.26 4.61 5.98
C ALA A 109 -15.25 5.27 6.88
N VAL A 110 -14.01 5.39 6.44
CA VAL A 110 -12.95 5.96 7.26
C VAL A 110 -12.68 7.44 6.96
N SER A 111 -13.26 7.96 5.89
CA SER A 111 -13.18 9.38 5.54
C SER A 111 -11.76 9.91 5.39
N TYR A 112 -10.86 9.07 4.89
CA TYR A 112 -9.48 9.50 4.65
C TYR A 112 -9.36 10.23 3.31
N THR A 113 -8.36 11.12 3.23
CA THR A 113 -8.02 11.78 1.99
C THR A 113 -7.29 10.81 1.08
N HIS A 114 -7.80 10.67 -0.12
CA HIS A 114 -7.22 9.75 -1.11
C HIS A 114 -6.29 10.51 -2.04
N LEU A 115 -5.15 9.91 -2.31
CA LEU A 115 -4.18 10.45 -3.26
C LEU A 115 -4.00 9.44 -4.38
N ARG A 116 -3.98 9.91 -5.61
CA ARG A 116 -3.79 9.04 -6.77
C ARG A 116 -2.34 9.12 -7.22
N ALA A 117 -1.79 7.96 -7.51
CA ALA A 117 -0.42 7.86 -7.99
C ALA A 117 -0.38 7.79 -9.52
N HIS A 118 -1.17 8.62 -10.19
CA HIS A 118 -1.38 8.50 -11.62
C HIS A 118 -0.12 8.74 -12.45
N GLU A 119 0.81 9.54 -11.94
CA GLU A 119 2.06 9.79 -12.66
C GLU A 119 2.95 8.57 -12.74
N THR A 120 2.68 7.58 -11.92
CA THR A 120 3.53 6.40 -11.83
C THR A 120 2.92 5.18 -12.48
N ASP A 121 1.79 5.32 -13.13
CA ASP A 121 1.06 4.21 -13.73
C ASP A 121 1.50 3.88 -15.15
N GLN A 122 2.52 4.50 -15.61
CA GLN A 122 3.03 4.35 -16.98
C GLN A 122 3.78 3.06 -17.19
#